data_497bbb47ab451ebce0ae3b19c628494a
#
_entry.id   497bbb47ab451ebce0ae3b19c628494a
#
_cell.length_a   1.000
_cell.length_b   1.000
_cell.length_c   1.000
_cell.angle_alpha   90.00
_cell.angle_beta   90.00
_cell.angle_gamma   90.00
#
_symmetry.space_group_name_H-M   'P 1'
#
loop_
_entity.id
_entity.type
_entity.pdbx_description
1 polymer ?
#
loop_
_entity_poly.entity_id
_entity_poly.type
_entity_poly.pdbx_seq_one_letter_code
_entity_poly.pdbx_strand_id
1 'polypeptide(L)'
;IHGGEYYGLALRECIRLKSVAGNKNYAHGGVSLQEMCVPVIEFRNHRSNSKARVDQEKATLSLVSTSRRITSSMFHVDLYQREPVSGKVLPCEYELCLTDGSGNPVTDIQKAHADMATPDERARVSRPMFTLKAGIDYPPDERYFLVCRDKETGEIAWKEEFTIDMAFAPSVDFGF
;
A
#
# COMPACT_ATOMS: atom_id res chain seq x y z
N ILE A 1 -8.04 49.44 11.94
CA ILE A 1 -7.26 49.49 13.20
C ILE A 1 -7.05 50.96 13.49
N HIS A 2 -7.73 51.46 14.51
CA HIS A 2 -7.68 52.88 14.91
C HIS A 2 -6.41 53.07 15.75
N GLY A 3 -5.62 54.09 15.49
CA GLY A 3 -4.34 54.37 16.12
C GLY A 3 -4.47 54.81 17.60
N GLY A 4 -4.85 53.90 18.47
CA GLY A 4 -4.80 54.02 19.91
C GLY A 4 -3.73 53.12 20.48
N GLU A 5 -3.00 53.54 21.52
CA GLU A 5 -2.12 52.67 22.27
C GLU A 5 -2.96 51.59 22.98
N TYR A 6 -2.72 50.33 22.63
CA TYR A 6 -3.36 49.17 23.27
C TYR A 6 -2.31 48.41 24.06
N TYR A 7 -2.62 48.15 25.31
CA TYR A 7 -1.74 47.35 26.19
C TYR A 7 -2.35 45.96 26.32
N GLY A 8 -1.59 44.93 25.96
CA GLY A 8 -1.94 43.54 26.19
C GLY A 8 -1.38 43.02 27.50
N LEU A 9 -2.20 42.49 28.38
CA LEU A 9 -1.78 41.77 29.58
C LEU A 9 -1.72 40.29 29.28
N ALA A 10 -0.54 39.68 29.33
CA ALA A 10 -0.35 38.25 29.18
C ALA A 10 0.07 37.63 30.51
N LEU A 11 -0.49 36.45 30.82
CA LEU A 11 -0.08 35.70 32.00
C LEU A 11 1.29 35.08 31.76
N ARG A 12 2.15 35.11 32.80
CA ARG A 12 3.56 34.73 32.71
C ARG A 12 3.81 33.22 32.82
N GLU A 13 2.81 32.46 33.21
CA GLU A 13 2.85 31.00 33.40
C GLU A 13 1.60 30.34 32.81
N CYS A 14 1.54 29.01 32.80
CA CYS A 14 0.37 28.23 32.35
C CYS A 14 -0.84 28.40 33.30
N ILE A 15 -1.24 29.63 33.58
CA ILE A 15 -2.36 29.99 34.43
C ILE A 15 -3.54 30.40 33.56
N ARG A 16 -4.71 29.85 33.81
CA ARG A 16 -5.96 30.26 33.16
C ARG A 16 -6.67 31.29 34.01
N LEU A 17 -7.12 32.38 33.39
CA LEU A 17 -8.04 33.31 34.03
C LEU A 17 -9.37 32.61 34.30
N LYS A 18 -9.86 32.67 35.52
CA LYS A 18 -11.16 32.11 35.87
C LYS A 18 -12.25 32.95 35.20
N SER A 19 -12.91 32.41 34.20
CA SER A 19 -14.05 33.07 33.56
C SER A 19 -15.28 32.96 34.44
N VAL A 20 -15.94 34.09 34.69
CA VAL A 20 -17.17 34.15 35.49
C VAL A 20 -18.42 33.78 34.65
N ALA A 21 -18.30 33.71 33.33
CA ALA A 21 -19.38 33.37 32.43
C ALA A 21 -19.06 32.10 31.67
N GLY A 22 -19.79 31.05 31.95
CA GLY A 22 -19.96 29.76 31.30
C GLY A 22 -18.96 29.34 30.21
N ASN A 23 -18.71 28.05 30.17
CA ASN A 23 -17.84 27.37 29.18
C ASN A 23 -17.98 27.92 27.75
N LYS A 24 -17.13 28.89 27.39
CA LYS A 24 -16.89 29.20 25.98
C LYS A 24 -15.73 28.32 25.52
N ASN A 25 -16.07 27.30 24.74
CA ASN A 25 -15.09 26.36 24.19
C ASN A 25 -14.10 27.00 23.20
N TYR A 26 -14.32 28.25 22.82
CA TYR A 26 -13.51 29.01 21.88
C TYR A 26 -13.31 30.44 22.37
N ALA A 27 -12.43 30.64 23.33
CA ALA A 27 -11.95 31.98 23.70
C ALA A 27 -10.57 32.19 23.08
N HIS A 28 -10.49 33.14 22.16
CA HIS A 28 -9.22 33.64 21.61
C HIS A 28 -8.70 34.75 22.50
N GLY A 29 -7.37 34.78 22.75
CA GLY A 29 -6.77 35.87 23.48
C GLY A 29 -5.65 35.49 24.45
N GLY A 30 -5.04 34.35 24.25
CA GLY A 30 -3.85 33.92 24.99
C GLY A 30 -2.55 34.23 24.23
N VAL A 31 -1.42 34.05 24.91
CA VAL A 31 -0.06 34.14 24.34
C VAL A 31 0.64 32.79 24.32
N SER A 32 -0.14 31.70 24.31
CA SER A 32 0.41 30.34 24.15
C SER A 32 0.95 30.17 22.74
N LEU A 33 1.91 29.25 22.54
CA LEU A 33 2.42 28.93 21.21
C LEU A 33 1.31 28.51 20.24
N GLN A 34 0.29 27.83 20.73
CA GLN A 34 -0.88 27.40 19.95
C GLN A 34 -1.74 28.58 19.47
N GLU A 35 -1.73 29.72 20.17
CA GLU A 35 -2.50 30.90 19.83
C GLU A 35 -1.71 31.91 19.00
N MET A 36 -0.38 31.91 19.12
CA MET A 36 0.50 32.83 18.40
C MET A 36 1.08 32.26 17.11
N CYS A 37 1.18 30.90 17.02
CA CYS A 37 1.71 30.24 15.83
C CYS A 37 0.56 29.85 14.90
N VAL A 38 0.51 30.48 13.73
CA VAL A 38 -0.43 30.12 12.66
C VAL A 38 0.34 29.37 11.58
N PRO A 39 -0.09 28.15 11.19
CA PRO A 39 0.53 27.46 10.08
C PRO A 39 0.26 28.21 8.79
N VAL A 40 1.31 28.48 8.02
CA VAL A 40 1.21 29.03 6.67
C VAL A 40 1.54 27.92 5.69
N ILE A 41 0.56 27.54 4.87
CA ILE A 41 0.73 26.55 3.82
C ILE A 41 0.78 27.28 2.48
N GLU A 42 1.91 27.25 1.81
CA GLU A 42 2.03 27.75 0.45
C GLU A 42 1.80 26.60 -0.54
N PHE A 43 0.75 26.68 -1.32
CA PHE A 43 0.43 25.72 -2.37
C PHE A 43 0.65 26.36 -3.74
N ARG A 44 1.48 25.74 -4.57
CA ARG A 44 1.70 26.13 -5.96
C ARG A 44 1.29 25.01 -6.89
N ASN A 45 0.22 25.22 -7.62
CA ASN A 45 -0.16 24.30 -8.69
C ASN A 45 0.65 24.63 -9.96
N HIS A 46 1.51 23.73 -10.37
CA HIS A 46 2.28 23.85 -11.61
C HIS A 46 1.46 23.38 -12.82
N ARG A 47 1.41 24.17 -13.89
CA ARG A 47 0.78 23.76 -15.14
C ARG A 47 1.51 22.55 -15.72
N SER A 48 0.79 21.73 -16.52
CA SER A 48 1.33 20.47 -17.12
C SER A 48 2.65 20.65 -17.88
N ASN A 49 2.91 21.82 -18.46
CA ASN A 49 4.13 22.13 -19.20
C ASN A 49 5.23 22.81 -18.37
N SER A 50 5.06 22.90 -17.04
CA SER A 50 6.06 23.51 -16.17
C SER A 50 7.22 22.55 -15.92
N LYS A 51 8.47 23.02 -16.09
CA LYS A 51 9.68 22.25 -15.72
C LYS A 51 9.75 21.90 -14.20
N ALA A 52 8.97 22.58 -13.38
CA ALA A 52 8.87 22.34 -11.94
C ALA A 52 7.81 21.29 -11.58
N ARG A 53 7.04 20.78 -12.56
CA ARG A 53 6.11 19.69 -12.36
C ARG A 53 6.90 18.38 -12.24
N VAL A 54 6.70 17.69 -11.15
CA VAL A 54 7.22 16.33 -10.95
C VAL A 54 6.04 15.39 -11.19
N ASP A 55 6.07 14.65 -12.30
CA ASP A 55 5.12 13.56 -12.49
C ASP A 55 5.52 12.43 -11.53
N GLN A 56 4.60 12.05 -10.69
CA GLN A 56 4.79 10.96 -9.74
C GLN A 56 4.25 9.67 -10.33
N GLU A 57 5.02 8.61 -10.22
CA GLU A 57 4.67 7.26 -10.64
C GLU A 57 4.61 6.36 -9.41
N LYS A 58 3.87 5.27 -9.47
CA LYS A 58 3.88 4.24 -8.42
C LYS A 58 4.99 3.23 -8.70
N ALA A 59 5.66 2.77 -7.64
CA ALA A 59 6.62 1.67 -7.76
C ALA A 59 5.90 0.41 -8.24
N THR A 60 6.49 -0.31 -9.19
CA THR A 60 5.88 -1.46 -9.84
C THR A 60 6.52 -2.77 -9.39
N LEU A 61 5.70 -3.83 -9.32
CA LEU A 61 6.16 -5.20 -9.08
C LEU A 61 6.16 -5.99 -10.40
N SER A 62 7.18 -6.82 -10.58
CA SER A 62 7.24 -7.78 -11.68
C SER A 62 7.52 -9.18 -11.13
N LEU A 63 6.94 -10.18 -11.81
CA LEU A 63 7.19 -11.58 -11.51
C LEU A 63 8.52 -12.01 -12.13
N VAL A 64 9.45 -12.49 -11.30
CA VAL A 64 10.79 -12.94 -11.74
C VAL A 64 10.98 -14.45 -11.64
N SER A 65 10.07 -15.18 -10.99
CA SER A 65 10.09 -16.63 -11.01
C SER A 65 10.03 -17.18 -12.43
N THR A 66 10.91 -18.08 -12.78
CA THR A 66 10.98 -18.68 -14.12
C THR A 66 9.99 -19.83 -14.28
N SER A 67 9.70 -20.57 -13.21
CA SER A 67 8.70 -21.65 -13.24
C SER A 67 7.30 -21.09 -13.20
N ARG A 68 6.46 -21.62 -14.09
CA ARG A 68 5.02 -21.34 -14.13
C ARG A 68 4.19 -22.60 -13.78
N ARG A 69 4.84 -23.63 -13.25
CA ARG A 69 4.23 -24.90 -12.86
C ARG A 69 4.20 -25.02 -11.33
N ILE A 70 3.03 -25.26 -10.80
CA ILE A 70 2.77 -25.47 -9.38
C ILE A 70 2.61 -26.95 -9.15
N THR A 71 3.44 -27.53 -8.28
CA THR A 71 3.46 -28.97 -8.00
C THR A 71 3.15 -29.29 -6.53
N SER A 72 2.84 -28.29 -5.74
CA SER A 72 2.56 -28.39 -4.30
C SER A 72 1.40 -27.51 -3.90
N SER A 73 0.66 -27.92 -2.87
CA SER A 73 -0.44 -27.14 -2.29
C SER A 73 0.02 -25.79 -1.71
N MET A 74 1.30 -25.70 -1.35
CA MET A 74 1.94 -24.45 -0.92
C MET A 74 3.08 -24.15 -1.89
N PHE A 75 3.11 -22.92 -2.39
CA PHE A 75 4.14 -22.45 -3.31
C PHE A 75 4.45 -20.98 -3.07
N HIS A 76 5.57 -20.53 -3.56
CA HIS A 76 5.96 -19.13 -3.52
C HIS A 76 6.37 -18.65 -4.90
N VAL A 77 6.32 -17.34 -5.07
CA VAL A 77 6.81 -16.68 -6.27
C VAL A 77 7.78 -15.58 -5.88
N ASP A 78 8.76 -15.31 -6.72
CA ASP A 78 9.68 -14.21 -6.53
C ASP A 78 9.17 -13.00 -7.28
N LEU A 79 8.97 -11.91 -6.55
CA LEU A 79 8.57 -10.61 -7.06
C LEU A 79 9.72 -9.63 -6.93
N TYR A 80 9.90 -8.81 -7.94
CA TYR A 80 10.92 -7.78 -7.97
C TYR A 80 10.27 -6.39 -8.11
N GLN A 81 10.60 -5.49 -7.19
CA GLN A 81 10.25 -4.09 -7.29
C GLN A 81 11.21 -3.39 -8.25
N ARG A 82 10.69 -2.88 -9.35
CA ARG A 82 11.51 -2.29 -10.42
C ARG A 82 12.16 -0.98 -10.00
N GLU A 83 11.36 -0.04 -9.54
CA GLU A 83 11.81 1.30 -9.20
C GLU A 83 11.96 1.45 -7.68
N PRO A 84 13.10 1.99 -7.18
CA PRO A 84 13.20 2.35 -5.77
C PRO A 84 12.28 3.53 -5.46
N VAL A 85 11.64 3.49 -4.29
CA VAL A 85 10.81 4.60 -3.81
C VAL A 85 11.67 5.86 -3.64
N SER A 86 11.16 6.98 -4.13
CA SER A 86 11.85 8.28 -4.14
C SER A 86 10.83 9.41 -4.14
N GLY A 87 11.27 10.67 -4.23
CA GLY A 87 10.34 11.81 -4.37
C GLY A 87 9.48 11.78 -5.64
N LYS A 88 9.86 10.98 -6.66
CA LYS A 88 9.12 10.80 -7.92
C LYS A 88 8.36 9.48 -7.97
N VAL A 89 8.82 8.47 -7.25
CA VAL A 89 8.25 7.13 -7.24
C VAL A 89 7.61 6.89 -5.88
N LEU A 90 6.29 6.79 -5.87
CA LEU A 90 5.49 6.55 -4.66
C LEU A 90 5.43 5.06 -4.34
N PRO A 91 5.38 4.69 -3.04
CA PRO A 91 5.13 3.32 -2.66
C PRO A 91 3.74 2.86 -3.12
N CYS A 92 3.61 1.56 -3.40
CA CYS A 92 2.33 0.95 -3.78
C CYS A 92 2.14 -0.38 -3.05
N GLU A 93 0.90 -0.68 -2.65
CA GLU A 93 0.49 -1.98 -2.11
C GLU A 93 -0.28 -2.74 -3.18
N TYR A 94 0.09 -4.00 -3.39
CA TYR A 94 -0.53 -4.90 -4.34
C TYR A 94 -1.18 -6.08 -3.63
N GLU A 95 -2.27 -6.57 -4.21
CA GLU A 95 -2.92 -7.82 -3.84
C GLU A 95 -2.71 -8.83 -4.96
N LEU A 96 -2.25 -10.02 -4.57
CA LEU A 96 -1.98 -11.11 -5.49
C LEU A 96 -2.79 -12.34 -5.10
N CYS A 97 -3.39 -12.99 -6.10
CA CYS A 97 -4.02 -14.30 -5.93
C CYS A 97 -3.92 -15.09 -7.23
N LEU A 98 -3.92 -16.40 -7.11
CA LEU A 98 -4.10 -17.28 -8.25
C LEU A 98 -5.60 -17.46 -8.50
N THR A 99 -6.04 -17.35 -9.74
CA THR A 99 -7.43 -17.51 -10.17
C THR A 99 -7.54 -18.63 -11.21
N ASP A 100 -8.73 -19.23 -11.30
CA ASP A 100 -9.09 -20.10 -12.42
C ASP A 100 -9.33 -19.30 -13.71
N GLY A 101 -9.69 -19.98 -14.80
CA GLY A 101 -10.02 -19.38 -16.09
C GLY A 101 -11.25 -18.45 -16.04
N SER A 102 -12.14 -18.63 -15.06
CA SER A 102 -13.32 -17.81 -14.83
C SER A 102 -13.06 -16.60 -13.92
N GLY A 103 -11.85 -16.48 -13.34
CA GLY A 103 -11.45 -15.40 -12.46
C GLY A 103 -11.76 -15.63 -10.98
N ASN A 104 -12.20 -16.83 -10.58
CA ASN A 104 -12.42 -17.14 -9.17
C ASN A 104 -11.09 -17.42 -8.48
N PRO A 105 -10.85 -16.87 -7.28
CA PRO A 105 -9.60 -17.09 -6.57
C PRO A 105 -9.50 -18.53 -6.04
N VAL A 106 -8.42 -19.22 -6.42
CA VAL A 106 -8.10 -20.60 -6.02
C VAL A 106 -7.00 -20.66 -4.93
N THR A 107 -6.46 -19.51 -4.55
CA THR A 107 -5.55 -19.37 -3.40
C THR A 107 -6.10 -18.36 -2.41
N ASP A 108 -5.42 -18.22 -1.26
CA ASP A 108 -5.46 -17.05 -0.40
C ASP A 108 -4.96 -15.79 -1.15
N ILE A 109 -5.35 -14.62 -0.66
CA ILE A 109 -4.89 -13.33 -1.20
C ILE A 109 -3.64 -12.92 -0.42
N GLN A 110 -2.54 -12.73 -1.14
CA GLN A 110 -1.30 -12.24 -0.57
C GLN A 110 -1.14 -10.76 -0.85
N LYS A 111 -0.57 -10.04 0.12
CA LYS A 111 -0.20 -8.63 -0.03
C LYS A 111 1.28 -8.52 -0.31
N ALA A 112 1.62 -7.68 -1.27
CA ALA A 112 3.00 -7.34 -1.57
C ALA A 112 3.17 -5.83 -1.60
N HIS A 113 4.24 -5.35 -0.96
CA HIS A 113 4.55 -3.94 -0.86
C HIS A 113 5.70 -3.58 -1.80
N ALA A 114 5.50 -2.56 -2.60
CA ALA A 114 6.53 -1.93 -3.41
C ALA A 114 6.93 -0.60 -2.74
N ASP A 115 7.62 -0.70 -1.61
CA ASP A 115 7.95 0.42 -0.73
C ASP A 115 9.46 0.58 -0.44
N MET A 116 10.27 -0.25 -1.06
CA MET A 116 11.71 -0.24 -0.85
C MET A 116 12.38 0.94 -1.55
N ALA A 117 13.11 1.76 -0.79
CA ALA A 117 13.85 2.92 -1.30
C ALA A 117 15.32 2.59 -1.65
N THR A 118 15.78 1.37 -1.39
CA THR A 118 17.16 0.96 -1.64
C THR A 118 17.49 0.92 -3.13
N PRO A 119 18.65 1.43 -3.56
CA PRO A 119 19.14 1.27 -4.92
C PRO A 119 19.60 -0.16 -5.23
N ASP A 120 19.88 -0.99 -4.22
CA ASP A 120 20.30 -2.38 -4.40
C ASP A 120 19.14 -3.22 -4.94
N GLU A 121 19.29 -3.69 -6.16
CA GLU A 121 18.28 -4.49 -6.86
C GLU A 121 18.01 -5.83 -6.16
N ARG A 122 19.03 -6.43 -5.55
CA ARG A 122 18.89 -7.73 -4.85
C ARG A 122 18.05 -7.59 -3.58
N ALA A 123 18.11 -6.43 -2.95
CA ALA A 123 17.33 -6.17 -1.74
C ALA A 123 15.84 -5.87 -2.05
N ARG A 124 15.50 -5.61 -3.32
CA ARG A 124 14.12 -5.29 -3.76
C ARG A 124 13.33 -6.52 -4.22
N VAL A 125 13.70 -7.70 -3.77
CA VAL A 125 13.02 -8.96 -4.05
C VAL A 125 12.17 -9.35 -2.85
N SER A 126 10.91 -9.72 -3.09
CA SER A 126 9.99 -10.26 -2.09
C SER A 126 9.47 -11.62 -2.53
N ARG A 127 9.09 -12.47 -1.56
CA ARG A 127 8.76 -13.86 -1.81
C ARG A 127 7.47 -14.28 -1.10
N PRO A 128 6.30 -13.79 -1.54
CA PRO A 128 5.04 -14.22 -0.96
C PRO A 128 4.79 -15.71 -1.18
N MET A 129 4.17 -16.33 -0.18
CA MET A 129 3.78 -17.74 -0.19
C MET A 129 2.26 -17.85 -0.33
N PHE A 130 1.81 -18.72 -1.21
CA PHE A 130 0.41 -18.97 -1.50
C PHE A 130 0.03 -20.38 -1.08
N THR A 131 -1.22 -20.53 -0.65
CA THR A 131 -1.82 -21.82 -0.34
C THR A 131 -3.00 -22.07 -1.26
N LEU A 132 -3.01 -23.19 -1.97
CA LEU A 132 -4.16 -23.62 -2.76
C LEU A 132 -5.32 -23.98 -1.83
N LYS A 133 -6.52 -23.59 -2.21
CA LYS A 133 -7.74 -23.90 -1.44
C LYS A 133 -8.00 -25.40 -1.43
N ALA A 134 -8.31 -25.94 -0.26
CA ALA A 134 -8.69 -27.35 -0.13
C ALA A 134 -10.08 -27.61 -0.71
N GLY A 135 -10.29 -28.84 -1.18
CA GLY A 135 -11.59 -29.28 -1.70
C GLY A 135 -11.94 -28.78 -3.11
N ILE A 136 -10.98 -28.20 -3.82
CA ILE A 136 -11.06 -27.85 -5.23
C ILE A 136 -10.27 -28.89 -6.02
N ASP A 137 -10.84 -29.36 -7.12
CA ASP A 137 -10.13 -30.16 -8.10
C ASP A 137 -9.31 -29.23 -9.01
N TYR A 138 -8.06 -29.60 -9.29
CA TYR A 138 -7.11 -28.82 -10.09
C TYR A 138 -6.68 -29.62 -11.32
N PRO A 139 -7.51 -29.66 -12.39
CA PRO A 139 -7.15 -30.35 -13.61
C PRO A 139 -5.87 -29.79 -14.23
N PRO A 140 -4.94 -30.64 -14.67
CA PRO A 140 -3.64 -30.18 -15.21
C PRO A 140 -3.75 -29.46 -16.56
N ASP A 141 -4.83 -29.65 -17.28
CA ASP A 141 -5.15 -29.02 -18.57
C ASP A 141 -5.91 -27.69 -18.41
N GLU A 142 -6.29 -27.34 -17.18
CA GLU A 142 -6.90 -26.05 -16.90
C GLU A 142 -5.84 -24.96 -16.74
N ARG A 143 -6.20 -23.74 -17.15
CA ARG A 143 -5.31 -22.58 -17.05
C ARG A 143 -5.63 -21.77 -15.80
N TYR A 144 -4.60 -21.47 -15.05
CA TYR A 144 -4.67 -20.64 -13.88
C TYR A 144 -3.90 -19.36 -14.12
N PHE A 145 -4.25 -18.29 -13.41
CA PHE A 145 -3.64 -17.01 -13.63
C PHE A 145 -3.26 -16.38 -12.30
N LEU A 146 -1.99 -16.07 -12.11
CA LEU A 146 -1.56 -15.22 -11.03
C LEU A 146 -1.86 -13.77 -11.40
N VAL A 147 -2.75 -13.16 -10.66
CA VAL A 147 -3.22 -11.79 -10.88
C VAL A 147 -2.61 -10.89 -9.82
N CYS A 148 -1.95 -9.83 -10.23
CA CYS A 148 -1.47 -8.75 -9.38
C CYS A 148 -2.34 -7.52 -9.59
N ARG A 149 -2.91 -7.00 -8.52
CA ARG A 149 -3.85 -5.90 -8.56
C ARG A 149 -3.38 -4.78 -7.64
N ASP A 150 -3.41 -3.54 -8.13
CA ASP A 150 -3.21 -2.36 -7.27
C ASP A 150 -4.35 -2.31 -6.25
N LYS A 151 -4.03 -2.34 -4.99
CA LYS A 151 -5.01 -2.37 -3.90
C LYS A 151 -5.84 -1.10 -3.81
N GLU A 152 -5.27 0.04 -4.17
CA GLU A 152 -5.94 1.34 -4.07
C GLU A 152 -6.94 1.55 -5.22
N THR A 153 -6.51 1.25 -6.46
CA THR A 153 -7.34 1.47 -7.65
C THR A 153 -8.17 0.26 -8.03
N GLY A 154 -7.79 -0.94 -7.58
CA GLY A 154 -8.39 -2.20 -8.00
C GLY A 154 -7.99 -2.64 -9.41
N GLU A 155 -7.14 -1.88 -10.12
CA GLU A 155 -6.71 -2.20 -11.48
C GLU A 155 -5.73 -3.37 -11.49
N ILE A 156 -5.81 -4.19 -12.53
CA ILE A 156 -4.88 -5.30 -12.75
C ILE A 156 -3.57 -4.71 -13.29
N ALA A 157 -2.51 -4.77 -12.48
CA ALA A 157 -1.18 -4.36 -12.91
C ALA A 157 -0.57 -5.34 -13.91
N TRP A 158 -0.75 -6.65 -13.66
CA TRP A 158 -0.36 -7.71 -14.58
C TRP A 158 -1.08 -9.03 -14.24
N LYS A 159 -1.07 -9.95 -15.21
CA LYS A 159 -1.67 -11.28 -15.12
C LYS A 159 -0.75 -12.27 -15.85
N GLU A 160 -0.34 -13.34 -15.15
CA GLU A 160 0.59 -14.36 -15.65
C GLU A 160 -0.03 -15.74 -15.59
N GLU A 161 0.13 -16.53 -16.64
CA GLU A 161 -0.43 -17.88 -16.75
C GLU A 161 0.42 -18.88 -15.97
N PHE A 162 -0.26 -19.78 -15.24
CA PHE A 162 0.31 -20.89 -14.49
C PHE A 162 -0.42 -22.19 -14.79
N THR A 163 0.26 -23.31 -14.63
CA THR A 163 -0.32 -24.64 -14.63
C THR A 163 -0.18 -25.27 -13.25
N ILE A 164 -1.21 -26.02 -12.81
CA ILE A 164 -1.17 -26.79 -11.58
C ILE A 164 -1.04 -28.28 -11.98
N ASP A 165 0.00 -28.90 -11.52
CA ASP A 165 0.28 -30.32 -11.78
C ASP A 165 0.70 -30.95 -10.45
N MET A 166 -0.31 -31.22 -9.62
CA MET A 166 -0.14 -31.94 -8.38
C MET A 166 -0.28 -33.44 -8.68
N ALA A 167 0.82 -34.18 -8.57
CA ALA A 167 0.76 -35.62 -8.52
C ALA A 167 0.04 -36.02 -7.21
N PHE A 168 -1.26 -36.21 -7.26
CA PHE A 168 -1.97 -36.87 -6.17
C PHE A 168 -1.43 -38.28 -6.05
N ALA A 169 -0.70 -38.58 -4.99
CA ALA A 169 -0.54 -39.96 -4.58
C ALA A 169 -1.99 -40.47 -4.35
N PRO A 170 -2.42 -41.53 -5.05
CA PRO A 170 -3.74 -42.08 -4.79
C PRO A 170 -3.83 -42.36 -3.30
N SER A 171 -4.91 -41.89 -2.66
CA SER A 171 -5.19 -42.24 -1.27
C SER A 171 -5.20 -43.75 -1.19
N VAL A 172 -4.17 -44.36 -0.59
CA VAL A 172 -4.18 -45.77 -0.30
C VAL A 172 -5.23 -45.94 0.79
N ASP A 173 -6.42 -46.34 0.39
CA ASP A 173 -7.46 -46.73 1.31
C ASP A 173 -6.97 -47.99 2.04
N PHE A 174 -6.42 -47.80 3.24
CA PHE A 174 -6.13 -48.87 4.16
C PHE A 174 -7.48 -49.24 4.78
N GLY A 175 -8.27 -50.05 4.03
CA GLY A 175 -9.46 -50.68 4.56
C GLY A 175 -9.09 -51.51 5.78
N PHE A 176 -9.52 -51.05 6.94
CA PHE A 176 -9.62 -51.80 8.20
C PHE A 176 -11.09 -52.13 8.46
#